data_4789b447f24934be893df6f3245df43b
#
_entry.id   4789b447f24934be893df6f3245df43b
#
_cell.length_a   1.000
_cell.length_b   1.000
_cell.length_c   1.000
_cell.angle_alpha   90.00
_cell.angle_beta   90.00
_cell.angle_gamma   90.00
#
_symmetry.space_group_name_H-M   'P 1'
#
loop_
_entity.id
_entity.type
_entity.pdbx_description
1 polymer ?
#
loop_
_entity_poly.entity_id
_entity_poly.type
_entity_poly.pdbx_seq_one_letter_code
_entity_poly.pdbx_strand_id
1 'polypeptide(L)'
;MGKENVQARAAYSAHYDDPREILFIGKVKLDFFDLEGEHSSIMTADTGSIDERKHLFTARGNVFVESDSGMTLSTSILYWHENDESIYTDEPIILTTLTDTLYGVGFKSDANLQNWTIKQPTGVTYREFGND
;
A
#
# COMPACT_ATOMS: atom_id res chain seq x y z
N MET A 1 21.48 -1.39 -3.82
CA MET A 1 21.17 -2.59 -3.97
C MET A 1 20.19 -3.01 -2.98
N GLY A 2 19.46 -3.90 -3.14
CA GLY A 2 18.51 -4.39 -2.20
C GLY A 2 17.21 -3.63 -2.10
N LYS A 3 16.97 -2.66 -2.93
CA LYS A 3 15.71 -1.92 -2.89
C LYS A 3 14.76 -2.42 -3.95
N GLU A 4 13.48 -2.45 -3.59
CA GLU A 4 12.46 -2.77 -4.56
C GLU A 4 12.33 -1.65 -5.58
N ASN A 5 12.02 -2.02 -6.80
CA ASN A 5 11.71 -1.06 -7.83
C ASN A 5 10.24 -0.70 -7.74
N VAL A 6 9.93 0.58 -7.88
CA VAL A 6 8.55 1.06 -7.83
C VAL A 6 8.30 1.87 -9.09
N GLN A 7 7.18 1.59 -9.74
CA GLN A 7 6.74 2.34 -10.91
C GLN A 7 5.39 2.95 -10.61
N ALA A 8 5.27 4.25 -10.84
CA ALA A 8 4.06 5.00 -10.53
C ALA A 8 3.39 5.47 -11.81
N ARG A 9 2.07 5.41 -11.84
CA ARG A 9 1.26 5.93 -12.92
C ARG A 9 0.09 6.70 -12.34
N ALA A 10 -0.24 7.81 -12.99
CA ALA A 10 -1.37 8.62 -12.57
C ALA A 10 -1.97 9.28 -13.79
N ALA A 11 -3.22 9.75 -13.66
CA ALA A 11 -3.86 10.46 -14.76
C ALA A 11 -3.06 11.71 -15.12
N TYR A 12 -2.60 12.42 -14.14
CA TYR A 12 -1.66 13.53 -14.34
C TYR A 12 -1.06 13.91 -12.99
N SER A 13 -0.02 14.76 -13.05
CA SER A 13 0.64 15.21 -11.85
C SER A 13 0.74 16.74 -11.87
N ALA A 14 0.94 17.30 -10.69
CA ALA A 14 1.12 18.74 -10.52
C ALA A 14 2.19 18.96 -9.46
N HIS A 15 2.90 20.08 -9.60
CA HIS A 15 3.89 20.48 -8.63
C HIS A 15 3.35 21.67 -7.83
N TYR A 16 3.61 21.65 -6.53
CA TYR A 16 3.29 22.78 -5.68
C TYR A 16 4.43 23.79 -5.67
N ASP A 17 4.25 24.85 -4.87
CA ASP A 17 5.28 25.86 -4.71
C ASP A 17 6.59 25.25 -4.24
N ASP A 18 6.53 24.23 -3.37
CA ASP A 18 7.72 23.49 -3.00
C ASP A 18 8.02 22.48 -4.10
N PRO A 19 9.12 22.66 -4.84
CA PRO A 19 9.41 21.74 -5.94
C PRO A 19 9.73 20.32 -5.51
N ARG A 20 9.80 20.05 -4.21
CA ARG A 20 10.06 18.70 -3.71
C ARG A 20 8.77 17.93 -3.44
N GLU A 21 7.63 18.56 -3.59
CA GLU A 21 6.36 17.88 -3.46
C GLU A 21 5.71 17.73 -4.82
N ILE A 22 5.29 16.51 -5.12
CA ILE A 22 4.61 16.20 -6.36
C ILE A 22 3.28 15.58 -6.01
N LEU A 23 2.20 16.13 -6.55
CA LEU A 23 0.86 15.61 -6.35
C LEU A 23 0.41 14.87 -7.59
N PHE A 24 -0.09 13.66 -7.41
CA PHE A 24 -0.69 12.86 -8.47
C PHE A 24 -2.19 12.93 -8.32
N ILE A 25 -2.90 13.34 -9.38
CA ILE A 25 -4.33 13.55 -9.37
C ILE A 25 -4.96 12.56 -10.35
N GLY A 26 -6.15 12.07 -9.99
CA GLY A 26 -6.76 10.98 -10.71
C GLY A 26 -6.24 9.67 -10.17
N LYS A 27 -6.71 8.57 -10.70
CA LYS A 27 -6.30 7.28 -10.16
C LYS A 27 -4.81 7.08 -10.23
N VAL A 28 -4.22 6.78 -9.08
CA VAL A 28 -2.80 6.52 -8.95
C VAL A 28 -2.59 5.03 -8.88
N LYS A 29 -1.56 4.54 -9.55
CA LYS A 29 -1.19 3.14 -9.52
C LYS A 29 0.31 3.01 -9.31
N LEU A 30 0.69 2.26 -8.30
CA LEU A 30 2.09 1.94 -8.04
C LEU A 30 2.28 0.45 -8.23
N ASP A 31 3.22 0.07 -9.09
CA ASP A 31 3.64 -1.31 -9.22
C ASP A 31 4.93 -1.50 -8.46
N PHE A 32 4.96 -2.49 -7.57
CA PHE A 32 6.15 -2.82 -6.78
C PHE A 32 6.79 -4.06 -7.35
N PHE A 33 8.12 -4.07 -7.42
CA PHE A 33 8.90 -5.17 -7.94
C PHE A 33 9.92 -5.60 -6.90
N ASP A 34 10.20 -6.89 -6.83
CA ASP A 34 11.18 -7.38 -5.88
C ASP A 34 12.61 -7.18 -6.42
N LEU A 35 13.57 -7.67 -5.66
CA LEU A 35 14.99 -7.46 -5.99
C LEU A 35 15.40 -8.13 -7.30
N GLU A 36 14.65 -9.12 -7.74
CA GLU A 36 14.95 -9.83 -8.96
C GLU A 36 14.19 -9.28 -10.15
N GLY A 37 13.45 -8.19 -9.94
CA GLY A 37 12.70 -7.57 -11.01
C GLY A 37 11.33 -8.17 -11.25
N GLU A 38 10.90 -9.09 -10.40
CA GLU A 38 9.59 -9.71 -10.53
C GLU A 38 8.54 -8.85 -9.86
N HIS A 39 7.39 -8.73 -10.51
CA HIS A 39 6.28 -7.97 -9.96
C HIS A 39 5.82 -8.58 -8.64
N SER A 40 5.63 -7.77 -7.62
CA SER A 40 5.24 -8.29 -6.30
C SER A 40 3.88 -7.81 -5.84
N SER A 41 3.50 -6.57 -6.12
CA SER A 41 2.20 -6.05 -5.68
C SER A 41 1.84 -4.80 -6.45
N ILE A 42 0.56 -4.41 -6.34
CA ILE A 42 0.03 -3.18 -6.93
C ILE A 42 -0.70 -2.42 -5.84
N MET A 43 -0.48 -1.10 -5.79
CA MET A 43 -1.25 -0.20 -4.94
C MET A 43 -2.01 0.76 -5.83
N THR A 44 -3.30 0.94 -5.55
CA THR A 44 -4.11 1.95 -6.24
C THR A 44 -4.74 2.88 -5.22
N ALA A 45 -5.01 4.12 -5.63
CA ALA A 45 -5.62 5.12 -4.76
C ALA A 45 -6.25 6.20 -5.64
N ASP A 46 -7.08 7.05 -5.00
CA ASP A 46 -7.69 8.17 -5.73
C ASP A 46 -6.68 9.27 -5.99
N THR A 47 -5.81 9.54 -5.04
CA THR A 47 -4.74 10.54 -5.20
C THR A 47 -3.49 10.05 -4.50
N GLY A 48 -2.37 10.69 -4.81
CA GLY A 48 -1.12 10.41 -4.14
C GLY A 48 -0.21 11.61 -4.18
N SER A 49 0.75 11.65 -3.27
CA SER A 49 1.74 12.70 -3.26
C SER A 49 3.09 12.14 -2.85
N ILE A 50 4.15 12.75 -3.39
CA ILE A 50 5.51 12.39 -3.04
C ILE A 50 6.14 13.60 -2.36
N ASP A 51 6.73 13.37 -1.19
CA ASP A 51 7.59 14.34 -0.54
C ASP A 51 9.02 13.82 -0.75
N GLU A 52 9.72 14.43 -1.70
CA GLU A 52 11.05 13.94 -2.06
C GLU A 52 12.06 14.12 -0.95
N ARG A 53 11.85 15.12 -0.12
CA ARG A 53 12.76 15.37 1.01
C ARG A 53 12.67 14.27 2.04
N LYS A 54 11.46 13.77 2.29
CA LYS A 54 11.22 12.72 3.28
C LYS A 54 11.26 11.33 2.67
N HIS A 55 11.39 11.20 1.37
CA HIS A 55 11.31 9.92 0.66
C HIS A 55 10.01 9.21 1.01
N LEU A 56 8.92 9.97 1.02
CA LEU A 56 7.62 9.47 1.46
C LEU A 56 6.58 9.65 0.37
N PHE A 57 5.89 8.56 0.05
CA PHE A 57 4.72 8.60 -0.82
C PHE A 57 3.49 8.42 0.04
N THR A 58 2.48 9.27 -0.15
CA THR A 58 1.21 9.17 0.56
C THR A 58 0.11 8.90 -0.45
N ALA A 59 -0.63 7.81 -0.25
CA ALA A 59 -1.79 7.46 -1.05
C ALA A 59 -3.05 7.78 -0.25
N ARG A 60 -4.04 8.42 -0.87
CA ARG A 60 -5.26 8.83 -0.19
C ARG A 60 -6.48 8.49 -1.01
N GLY A 61 -7.49 7.99 -0.33
CA GLY A 61 -8.81 7.72 -0.92
C GLY A 61 -8.84 6.35 -1.58
N ASN A 62 -9.66 5.46 -1.05
CA ASN A 62 -9.87 4.12 -1.60
C ASN A 62 -8.55 3.43 -1.92
N VAL A 63 -7.66 3.43 -0.95
CA VAL A 63 -6.34 2.82 -1.13
C VAL A 63 -6.48 1.32 -1.06
N PHE A 64 -5.94 0.64 -2.07
CA PHE A 64 -6.04 -0.80 -2.18
C PHE A 64 -4.69 -1.35 -2.62
N VAL A 65 -4.18 -2.33 -1.90
CA VAL A 65 -2.94 -3.02 -2.25
C VAL A 65 -3.29 -4.47 -2.49
N GLU A 66 -2.80 -5.00 -3.59
CA GLU A 66 -2.99 -6.42 -3.89
C GLU A 66 -1.63 -7.03 -4.20
N SER A 67 -1.25 -8.04 -3.45
CA SER A 67 -0.01 -8.75 -3.71
C SER A 67 -0.24 -9.84 -4.75
N ASP A 68 0.82 -10.21 -5.45
CA ASP A 68 0.73 -11.26 -6.44
C ASP A 68 0.39 -12.62 -5.82
N SER A 69 0.58 -12.77 -4.51
CA SER A 69 0.21 -13.98 -3.79
C SER A 69 -1.27 -14.01 -3.44
N GLY A 70 -2.03 -12.95 -3.70
CA GLY A 70 -3.47 -12.93 -3.49
C GLY A 70 -3.93 -12.27 -2.21
N MET A 71 -3.04 -11.67 -1.45
CA MET A 71 -3.42 -10.92 -0.26
C MET A 71 -3.81 -9.50 -0.65
N THR A 72 -4.73 -8.89 0.10
CA THR A 72 -5.15 -7.52 -0.18
C THR A 72 -5.19 -6.70 1.09
N LEU A 73 -5.01 -5.39 0.94
CA LEU A 73 -5.13 -4.42 2.01
C LEU A 73 -5.98 -3.27 1.53
N SER A 74 -6.98 -2.88 2.32
CA SER A 74 -7.84 -1.73 2.01
C SER A 74 -7.76 -0.74 3.16
N THR A 75 -7.59 0.54 2.83
CA THR A 75 -7.55 1.60 3.83
C THR A 75 -7.85 2.93 3.16
N SER A 76 -7.94 4.00 3.95
CA SER A 76 -8.20 5.33 3.41
C SER A 76 -6.94 6.13 3.14
N ILE A 77 -5.86 5.85 3.87
CA ILE A 77 -4.57 6.54 3.70
C ILE A 77 -3.49 5.51 3.92
N LEU A 78 -2.48 5.53 3.05
CA LEU A 78 -1.37 4.60 3.19
C LEU A 78 -0.08 5.33 2.83
N TYR A 79 0.95 5.11 3.63
CA TYR A 79 2.26 5.71 3.43
C TYR A 79 3.25 4.66 2.96
N TRP A 80 4.03 5.00 1.95
CA TRP A 80 5.17 4.21 1.51
C TRP A 80 6.42 4.99 1.86
N HIS A 81 7.27 4.41 2.72
CA HIS A 81 8.51 5.05 3.15
C HIS A 81 9.65 4.34 2.45
N GLU A 82 10.30 5.04 1.53
CA GLU A 82 11.29 4.41 0.68
C GLU A 82 12.49 3.90 1.47
N ASN A 83 12.93 4.67 2.46
CA ASN A 83 14.12 4.29 3.21
C ASN A 83 13.93 2.99 3.99
N ASP A 84 12.74 2.78 4.54
CA ASP A 84 12.40 1.57 5.29
C ASP A 84 11.86 0.47 4.39
N GLU A 85 11.53 0.80 3.16
CA GLU A 85 10.88 -0.13 2.22
C GLU A 85 9.62 -0.71 2.83
N SER A 86 8.84 0.13 3.51
CA SER A 86 7.65 -0.33 4.23
C SER A 86 6.44 0.53 3.90
N ILE A 87 5.27 -0.10 4.01
CA ILE A 87 4.00 0.61 3.97
C ILE A 87 3.43 0.62 5.37
N TYR A 88 2.73 1.71 5.72
CA TYR A 88 2.11 1.80 7.03
C TYR A 88 0.97 2.80 7.02
N THR A 89 0.09 2.67 8.00
CA THR A 89 -1.02 3.61 8.20
C THR A 89 -1.46 3.52 9.65
N ASP A 90 -2.09 4.59 10.14
CA ASP A 90 -2.74 4.59 11.44
C ASP A 90 -4.25 4.50 11.32
N GLU A 91 -4.77 4.39 10.10
CA GLU A 91 -6.20 4.35 9.81
C GLU A 91 -6.76 2.94 9.94
N PRO A 92 -8.10 2.80 9.99
CA PRO A 92 -8.69 1.46 9.92
C PRO A 92 -8.29 0.73 8.63
N ILE A 93 -8.09 -0.57 8.75
CA ILE A 93 -7.68 -1.39 7.62
C ILE A 93 -8.51 -2.66 7.54
N ILE A 94 -8.56 -3.21 6.35
CA ILE A 94 -9.07 -4.55 6.10
C ILE A 94 -8.00 -5.30 5.35
N LEU A 95 -7.51 -6.38 5.95
CA LEU A 95 -6.49 -7.22 5.34
C LEU A 95 -7.10 -8.57 5.03
N THR A 96 -7.03 -8.99 3.76
CA THR A 96 -7.47 -10.34 3.41
C THR A 96 -6.25 -11.19 3.11
N THR A 97 -6.22 -12.35 3.73
CA THR A 97 -5.24 -13.37 3.41
C THR A 97 -5.92 -14.44 2.56
N LEU A 98 -5.24 -15.52 2.27
CA LEU A 98 -5.84 -16.59 1.50
C LEU A 98 -6.96 -17.29 2.26
N THR A 99 -6.98 -17.19 3.58
CA THR A 99 -7.95 -17.90 4.40
C THR A 99 -8.82 -17.00 5.27
N ASP A 100 -8.38 -15.77 5.56
CA ASP A 100 -9.05 -14.94 6.56
C ASP A 100 -9.24 -13.51 6.07
N THR A 101 -10.20 -12.83 6.67
CA THR A 101 -10.31 -11.37 6.54
C THR A 101 -10.11 -10.79 7.93
N LEU A 102 -9.13 -9.91 8.06
CA LEU A 102 -8.74 -9.33 9.33
C LEU A 102 -9.05 -7.85 9.33
N TYR A 103 -9.56 -7.36 10.45
CA TYR A 103 -9.93 -5.96 10.62
C TYR A 103 -9.09 -5.37 11.74
N GLY A 104 -8.70 -4.11 11.59
CA GLY A 104 -7.94 -3.47 12.65
C GLY A 104 -7.75 -2.00 12.39
N VAL A 105 -7.01 -1.36 13.28
CA VAL A 105 -6.61 0.05 13.17
C VAL A 105 -5.10 0.10 13.28
N GLY A 106 -4.46 0.68 12.28
CA GLY A 106 -3.02 0.74 12.22
C GLY A 106 -2.40 -0.53 11.65
N PHE A 107 -1.43 -0.34 10.75
CA PHE A 107 -0.86 -1.45 10.00
C PHE A 107 0.54 -1.09 9.54
N LYS A 108 1.41 -2.07 9.50
CA LYS A 108 2.75 -1.91 8.92
C LYS A 108 3.14 -3.21 8.24
N SER A 109 3.78 -3.09 7.08
CA SER A 109 4.18 -4.26 6.30
C SER A 109 5.23 -3.89 5.28
N ASP A 110 5.90 -4.90 4.71
CA ASP A 110 6.59 -4.69 3.46
C ASP A 110 5.55 -4.56 2.33
N ALA A 111 5.98 -4.12 1.16
CA ALA A 111 5.04 -3.80 0.09
C ALA A 111 4.34 -5.03 -0.49
N ASN A 112 4.92 -6.21 -0.34
CA ASN A 112 4.32 -7.44 -0.87
C ASN A 112 3.43 -8.15 0.16
N LEU A 113 3.17 -7.52 1.31
CA LEU A 113 2.28 -8.03 2.35
C LEU A 113 2.72 -9.36 2.95
N GLN A 114 4.03 -9.64 2.93
CA GLN A 114 4.55 -10.89 3.49
C GLN A 114 4.79 -10.80 4.99
N ASN A 115 5.29 -9.67 5.46
CA ASN A 115 5.62 -9.49 6.87
C ASN A 115 4.84 -8.29 7.38
N TRP A 116 3.70 -8.55 8.02
CA TRP A 116 2.78 -7.49 8.40
C TRP A 116 2.42 -7.56 9.88
N THR A 117 2.01 -6.41 10.40
CA THR A 117 1.54 -6.26 11.77
C THR A 117 0.33 -5.33 11.78
N ILE A 118 -0.73 -5.75 12.47
CA ILE A 118 -1.88 -4.89 12.74
C ILE A 118 -1.72 -4.38 14.15
N LYS A 119 -1.73 -3.05 14.31
CA LYS A 119 -1.46 -2.45 15.64
C LYS A 119 -2.59 -2.75 16.61
N GLN A 120 -3.84 -2.60 16.18
CA GLN A 120 -5.02 -2.87 17.02
C GLN A 120 -5.99 -3.73 16.25
N PRO A 121 -5.87 -5.04 16.34
CA PRO A 121 -6.84 -5.93 15.68
C PRO A 121 -8.21 -5.75 16.30
N THR A 122 -9.25 -5.66 15.47
CA THR A 122 -10.61 -5.46 15.93
C THR A 122 -11.54 -6.60 15.56
N GLY A 123 -11.16 -7.47 14.64
CA GLY A 123 -12.01 -8.59 14.27
C GLY A 123 -11.37 -9.45 13.21
N VAL A 124 -11.94 -10.64 13.04
CA VAL A 124 -11.47 -11.57 12.03
C VAL A 124 -12.67 -12.35 11.51
N THR A 125 -12.69 -12.61 10.21
CA THR A 125 -13.67 -13.47 9.58
C THR A 125 -12.92 -14.55 8.82
N TYR A 126 -13.21 -15.81 9.16
CA TYR A 126 -12.56 -16.92 8.50
C TYR A 126 -13.35 -17.34 7.28
N ARG A 127 -12.64 -17.68 6.23
CA ARG A 127 -13.27 -18.25 5.06
C ARG A 127 -13.44 -19.75 5.31
N GLU A 128 -14.64 -20.23 5.05
CA GLU A 128 -14.90 -21.64 5.18
C GLU A 128 -15.12 -22.23 3.81
N PHE A 129 -14.35 -23.22 3.50
CA PHE A 129 -14.46 -23.84 2.21
C PHE A 129 -15.33 -25.10 2.33
N GLY A 130 -16.33 -25.16 1.50
CA GLY A 130 -17.12 -26.36 1.43
C GLY A 130 -18.06 -26.57 2.51
N ASN A 131 -18.40 -25.63 3.35
CA ASN A 131 -19.24 -25.84 4.34
C ASN A 131 -20.02 -24.87 4.79
N ASP A 132 -20.64 -24.84 4.85
CA ASP A 132 -21.44 -24.10 5.25
C ASP A 132 -21.90 -23.87 5.68
#